data_da28552d788043d5a6a584cf82be9b05
#
_entry.id   da28552d788043d5a6a584cf82be9b05
#
_cell.length_a   1.000
_cell.length_b   1.000
_cell.length_c   1.000
_cell.angle_alpha   90.00
_cell.angle_beta   90.00
_cell.angle_gamma   90.00
#
_symmetry.space_group_name_H-M   'P 1'
#
loop_
_entity.id
_entity.type
_entity.pdbx_description
1 polymer ?
#
loop_
_entity_poly.entity_id
_entity_poly.type
_entity_poly.pdbx_seq_one_letter_code
_entity_poly.pdbx_strand_id
1 'polypeptide(L)'
;MTTTTATPRGFGYRHPQFRLAGLLAAPMAWLVVVYLGSLFALFLTAFWTVDDFTGQLVRTFTLKNFQQVFTNTAYLSTVVRTVSIALLVTLFALVLALPLAFFMARVASPRWRPLLVALVLTPLWASYLVKVYAWRAMLQPENGVISWFLQPFGLSGPGYGFVGIVVTLTYLWLPYMVLPIYAGLTRLPNSMLDASADLGASGGRTFRSVVMPIIFPSIVAGSVFTFSLSLGDYITAQIVGGKITMLGNVVQTTYVTNLPFAAAVATIPVVIVLLYLLAVRRSGALDNL
;
A
#
# COMPACT_ATOMS: atom_id res chain seq x y z
N MET A 1 -19.23 -6.55 63.38
CA MET A 1 -17.81 -6.54 62.97
C MET A 1 -17.64 -7.48 61.80
N THR A 2 -17.65 -6.95 60.59
CA THR A 2 -17.43 -7.70 59.35
C THR A 2 -15.98 -7.52 58.96
N THR A 3 -15.16 -8.57 59.20
CA THR A 3 -13.77 -8.61 58.77
C THR A 3 -13.72 -8.84 57.27
N THR A 4 -13.40 -7.80 56.51
CA THR A 4 -13.07 -7.88 55.07
C THR A 4 -11.72 -8.54 54.91
N THR A 5 -11.69 -9.83 54.55
CA THR A 5 -10.48 -10.56 54.20
C THR A 5 -9.98 -9.99 52.84
N ALA A 6 -8.90 -9.22 52.92
CA ALA A 6 -8.15 -8.78 51.74
C ALA A 6 -7.53 -9.99 51.07
N THR A 7 -8.04 -10.36 49.88
CA THR A 7 -7.40 -11.38 49.05
C THR A 7 -5.99 -10.96 48.68
N PRO A 8 -5.00 -11.85 48.83
CA PRO A 8 -3.62 -11.51 48.49
C PRO A 8 -3.51 -11.18 47.02
N ARG A 9 -3.17 -9.93 46.72
CA ARG A 9 -2.91 -9.47 45.36
C ARG A 9 -1.70 -10.23 44.80
N GLY A 10 -1.92 -11.16 43.87
CA GLY A 10 -0.87 -11.99 43.27
C GLY A 10 0.24 -11.16 42.63
N PHE A 11 1.44 -11.80 42.50
CA PHE A 11 2.66 -11.19 41.97
C PHE A 11 2.44 -10.35 40.68
N GLY A 12 1.54 -10.77 39.78
CA GLY A 12 1.18 -10.03 38.59
C GLY A 12 0.45 -8.69 38.80
N TYR A 13 -0.10 -8.44 40.00
CA TYR A 13 -0.73 -7.15 40.33
C TYR A 13 0.30 -6.09 40.74
N ARG A 14 1.45 -6.53 41.27
CA ARG A 14 2.57 -5.66 41.66
C ARG A 14 3.45 -5.23 40.48
N HIS A 15 3.41 -6.01 39.37
CA HIS A 15 4.26 -5.76 38.21
C HIS A 15 3.42 -5.85 36.92
N PRO A 16 2.65 -4.79 36.57
CA PRO A 16 1.76 -4.78 35.39
C PRO A 16 2.52 -5.04 34.07
N GLN A 17 3.78 -4.68 34.00
CA GLN A 17 4.64 -4.91 32.85
C GLN A 17 4.87 -6.41 32.56
N PHE A 18 5.07 -7.24 33.58
CA PHE A 18 5.23 -8.70 33.39
C PHE A 18 3.93 -9.37 33.02
N ARG A 19 2.79 -8.88 33.49
CA ARG A 19 1.49 -9.37 33.10
C ARG A 19 1.20 -9.01 31.64
N LEU A 20 1.50 -7.79 31.21
CA LEU A 20 1.39 -7.34 29.84
C LEU A 20 2.31 -8.16 28.92
N ALA A 21 3.59 -8.32 29.32
CA ALA A 21 4.54 -9.14 28.58
C ALA A 21 4.07 -10.59 28.44
N GLY A 22 3.55 -11.20 29.52
CA GLY A 22 3.00 -12.57 29.47
C GLY A 22 1.79 -12.72 28.55
N LEU A 23 0.88 -11.72 28.54
CA LEU A 23 -0.28 -11.72 27.66
C LEU A 23 0.10 -11.53 26.19
N LEU A 24 1.12 -10.70 25.93
CA LEU A 24 1.59 -10.42 24.57
C LEU A 24 2.60 -11.44 24.06
N ALA A 25 3.21 -12.24 24.94
CA ALA A 25 4.30 -13.16 24.58
C ALA A 25 3.89 -14.16 23.47
N ALA A 26 2.72 -14.78 23.60
CA ALA A 26 2.25 -15.77 22.62
C ALA A 26 1.96 -15.15 21.22
N PRO A 27 1.16 -14.09 21.09
CA PRO A 27 0.93 -13.48 19.78
C PRO A 27 2.18 -12.83 19.19
N MET A 28 3.04 -12.21 20.02
CA MET A 28 4.30 -11.64 19.55
C MET A 28 5.32 -12.70 19.14
N ALA A 29 5.43 -13.79 19.89
CA ALA A 29 6.29 -14.93 19.51
C ALA A 29 5.84 -15.53 18.18
N TRP A 30 4.53 -15.74 17.99
CA TRP A 30 3.97 -16.19 16.71
C TRP A 30 4.33 -15.25 15.56
N LEU A 31 4.12 -13.95 15.75
CA LEU A 31 4.39 -12.93 14.75
C LEU A 31 5.89 -12.88 14.38
N VAL A 32 6.78 -12.93 15.38
CA VAL A 32 8.22 -12.89 15.15
C VAL A 32 8.71 -14.20 14.51
N VAL A 33 8.34 -15.35 15.04
CA VAL A 33 8.88 -16.63 14.57
C VAL A 33 8.31 -17.00 13.20
N VAL A 34 6.99 -16.93 13.03
CA VAL A 34 6.36 -17.37 11.78
C VAL A 34 6.50 -16.32 10.68
N TYR A 35 6.20 -15.05 10.97
CA TYR A 35 6.22 -14.01 9.94
C TYR A 35 7.64 -13.54 9.61
N LEU A 36 8.40 -13.06 10.62
CA LEU A 36 9.78 -12.61 10.39
C LEU A 36 10.72 -13.77 10.07
N GLY A 37 10.50 -14.95 10.66
CA GLY A 37 11.28 -16.15 10.37
C GLY A 37 11.11 -16.62 8.92
N SER A 38 9.87 -16.63 8.40
CA SER A 38 9.62 -16.97 6.98
C SER A 38 10.21 -15.93 6.02
N LEU A 39 10.10 -14.64 6.34
CA LEU A 39 10.69 -13.56 5.56
C LEU A 39 12.24 -13.67 5.55
N PHE A 40 12.83 -13.96 6.70
CA PHE A 40 14.27 -14.19 6.82
C PHE A 40 14.72 -15.42 6.02
N ALA A 41 13.97 -16.52 6.09
CA ALA A 41 14.26 -17.73 5.31
C ALA A 41 14.17 -17.45 3.80
N LEU A 42 13.16 -16.69 3.34
CA LEU A 42 13.07 -16.24 1.96
C LEU A 42 14.30 -15.40 1.57
N PHE A 43 14.69 -14.46 2.44
CA PHE A 43 15.86 -13.61 2.21
C PHE A 43 17.16 -14.42 2.13
N LEU A 44 17.35 -15.42 3.02
CA LEU A 44 18.49 -16.33 2.93
C LEU A 44 18.50 -17.13 1.63
N THR A 45 17.33 -17.61 1.19
CA THR A 45 17.20 -18.37 -0.06
C THR A 45 17.64 -17.55 -1.27
N ALA A 46 17.47 -16.23 -1.25
CA ALA A 46 17.92 -15.33 -2.31
C ALA A 46 19.43 -15.40 -2.61
N PHE A 47 20.24 -15.83 -1.63
CA PHE A 47 21.70 -16.00 -1.76
C PHE A 47 22.12 -17.41 -2.19
N TRP A 48 21.19 -18.34 -2.40
CA TRP A 48 21.48 -19.68 -2.89
C TRP A 48 21.37 -19.75 -4.40
N THR A 49 21.72 -20.89 -4.99
CA THR A 49 21.59 -21.14 -6.44
C THR A 49 20.86 -22.44 -6.71
N VAL A 50 20.42 -22.60 -7.95
CA VAL A 50 19.97 -23.89 -8.49
C VAL A 50 21.06 -24.39 -9.42
N ASP A 51 21.40 -25.66 -9.31
CA ASP A 51 22.30 -26.33 -10.25
C ASP A 51 21.62 -26.47 -11.62
N ASP A 52 22.24 -25.96 -12.66
CA ASP A 52 21.66 -25.87 -14.01
C ASP A 52 21.44 -27.26 -14.66
N PHE A 53 22.13 -28.34 -14.18
CA PHE A 53 21.99 -29.68 -14.72
C PHE A 53 21.02 -30.55 -13.95
N THR A 54 21.06 -30.46 -12.62
CA THR A 54 20.25 -31.32 -11.74
C THR A 54 18.96 -30.67 -11.29
N GLY A 55 18.84 -29.35 -11.43
CA GLY A 55 17.71 -28.57 -10.90
C GLY A 55 17.65 -28.53 -9.36
N GLN A 56 18.68 -29.05 -8.67
CA GLN A 56 18.71 -29.10 -7.22
C GLN A 56 19.16 -27.78 -6.60
N LEU A 57 18.62 -27.47 -5.42
CA LEU A 57 18.99 -26.32 -4.65
C LEU A 57 20.38 -26.47 -4.03
N VAL A 58 21.31 -25.60 -4.43
CA VAL A 58 22.66 -25.55 -3.89
C VAL A 58 22.76 -24.43 -2.85
N ARG A 59 23.06 -24.79 -1.61
CA ARG A 59 23.09 -23.85 -0.47
C ARG A 59 24.48 -23.16 -0.32
N THR A 60 25.06 -22.74 -1.44
CA THR A 60 26.28 -21.93 -1.43
C THR A 60 25.92 -20.46 -1.48
N PHE A 61 26.55 -19.64 -0.62
CA PHE A 61 26.31 -18.21 -0.58
C PHE A 61 26.84 -17.52 -1.83
N THR A 62 25.97 -16.85 -2.59
CA THR A 62 26.30 -16.15 -3.83
C THR A 62 25.45 -14.92 -4.06
N LEU A 63 25.99 -13.93 -4.76
CA LEU A 63 25.28 -12.72 -5.21
C LEU A 63 24.82 -12.83 -6.67
N LYS A 64 25.00 -14.00 -7.33
CA LYS A 64 24.70 -14.21 -8.75
C LYS A 64 23.28 -13.79 -9.12
N ASN A 65 22.28 -14.12 -8.29
CA ASN A 65 20.87 -13.76 -8.54
C ASN A 65 20.67 -12.24 -8.57
N PHE A 66 21.22 -11.51 -7.60
CA PHE A 66 21.13 -10.05 -7.57
C PHE A 66 21.91 -9.43 -8.74
N GLN A 67 23.11 -9.93 -9.04
CA GLN A 67 23.85 -9.49 -10.20
C GLN A 67 23.05 -9.68 -11.49
N GLN A 68 22.41 -10.84 -11.68
CA GLN A 68 21.55 -11.11 -12.84
C GLN A 68 20.40 -10.10 -12.96
N VAL A 69 19.75 -9.70 -11.86
CA VAL A 69 18.68 -8.69 -11.90
C VAL A 69 19.19 -7.33 -12.34
N PHE A 70 20.36 -6.90 -11.84
CA PHE A 70 20.87 -5.55 -12.11
C PHE A 70 21.69 -5.44 -13.41
N THR A 71 22.22 -6.55 -13.94
CA THR A 71 22.95 -6.55 -15.21
C THR A 71 22.05 -6.83 -16.40
N ASN A 72 20.97 -7.56 -16.23
CA ASN A 72 20.03 -7.87 -17.31
C ASN A 72 19.03 -6.74 -17.50
N THR A 73 19.08 -6.09 -18.67
CA THR A 73 18.23 -4.96 -19.04
C THR A 73 16.73 -5.27 -18.93
N ALA A 74 16.31 -6.51 -19.19
CA ALA A 74 14.89 -6.90 -19.09
C ALA A 74 14.38 -6.85 -17.64
N TYR A 75 15.18 -7.35 -16.69
CA TYR A 75 14.80 -7.29 -15.26
C TYR A 75 14.90 -5.86 -14.72
N LEU A 76 15.98 -5.14 -15.06
CA LEU A 76 16.13 -3.75 -14.64
C LEU A 76 14.98 -2.86 -15.15
N SER A 77 14.59 -3.01 -16.42
CA SER A 77 13.45 -2.30 -16.98
C SER A 77 12.14 -2.64 -16.28
N THR A 78 11.97 -3.90 -15.83
CA THR A 78 10.81 -4.34 -15.05
C THR A 78 10.81 -3.72 -13.66
N VAL A 79 11.97 -3.61 -12.99
CA VAL A 79 12.10 -2.88 -11.71
C VAL A 79 11.65 -1.43 -11.86
N VAL A 80 12.26 -0.70 -12.82
CA VAL A 80 11.95 0.72 -13.07
C VAL A 80 10.47 0.90 -13.40
N ARG A 81 9.91 0.05 -14.25
CA ARG A 81 8.49 0.08 -14.64
C ARG A 81 7.57 -0.15 -13.44
N THR A 82 7.86 -1.15 -12.60
CA THR A 82 7.07 -1.45 -11.40
C THR A 82 7.06 -0.27 -10.44
N VAL A 83 8.23 0.33 -10.18
CA VAL A 83 8.35 1.52 -9.33
C VAL A 83 7.58 2.70 -9.92
N SER A 84 7.72 2.92 -11.23
CA SER A 84 7.00 4.00 -11.93
C SER A 84 5.49 3.83 -11.84
N ILE A 85 4.97 2.61 -12.03
CA ILE A 85 3.54 2.29 -11.86
C ILE A 85 3.12 2.58 -10.42
N ALA A 86 3.85 2.09 -9.41
CA ALA A 86 3.50 2.29 -8.01
C ALA A 86 3.49 3.78 -7.62
N LEU A 87 4.46 4.56 -8.11
CA LEU A 87 4.50 6.02 -7.89
C LEU A 87 3.32 6.73 -8.55
N LEU A 88 3.00 6.40 -9.81
CA LEU A 88 1.88 6.99 -10.53
C LEU A 88 0.54 6.65 -9.87
N VAL A 89 0.35 5.38 -9.48
CA VAL A 89 -0.85 4.95 -8.74
C VAL A 89 -0.99 5.73 -7.44
N THR A 90 0.10 5.87 -6.69
CA THR A 90 0.10 6.64 -5.43
C THR A 90 -0.24 8.11 -5.67
N LEU A 91 0.32 8.72 -6.71
CA LEU A 91 0.05 10.10 -7.08
C LEU A 91 -1.41 10.30 -7.51
N PHE A 92 -1.93 9.45 -8.41
CA PHE A 92 -3.32 9.54 -8.86
C PHE A 92 -4.30 9.25 -7.72
N ALA A 93 -4.01 8.26 -6.87
CA ALA A 93 -4.81 8.00 -5.69
C ALA A 93 -4.83 9.21 -4.75
N LEU A 94 -3.70 9.89 -4.52
CA LEU A 94 -3.63 11.12 -3.73
C LEU A 94 -4.46 12.25 -4.34
N VAL A 95 -4.30 12.49 -5.64
CA VAL A 95 -5.04 13.56 -6.36
C VAL A 95 -6.55 13.35 -6.29
N LEU A 96 -7.02 12.10 -6.37
CA LEU A 96 -8.44 11.76 -6.23
C LEU A 96 -8.91 11.72 -4.78
N ALA A 97 -8.09 11.19 -3.87
CA ALA A 97 -8.45 11.03 -2.47
C ALA A 97 -8.56 12.35 -1.73
N LEU A 98 -7.72 13.33 -2.06
CA LEU A 98 -7.65 14.59 -1.34
C LEU A 98 -8.95 15.42 -1.44
N PRO A 99 -9.50 15.70 -2.64
CA PRO A 99 -10.78 16.39 -2.77
C PRO A 99 -11.94 15.55 -2.20
N LEU A 100 -11.93 14.23 -2.40
CA LEU A 100 -12.96 13.35 -1.88
C LEU A 100 -12.98 13.34 -0.34
N ALA A 101 -11.84 13.15 0.30
CA ALA A 101 -11.72 13.16 1.75
C ALA A 101 -12.05 14.55 2.33
N PHE A 102 -11.64 15.63 1.65
CA PHE A 102 -11.99 16.99 2.04
C PHE A 102 -13.52 17.22 1.98
N PHE A 103 -14.15 16.82 0.88
CA PHE A 103 -15.62 16.88 0.76
C PHE A 103 -16.30 16.13 1.90
N MET A 104 -15.89 14.89 2.16
CA MET A 104 -16.45 14.03 3.20
C MET A 104 -16.30 14.64 4.61
N ALA A 105 -15.11 15.20 4.91
CA ALA A 105 -14.80 15.69 6.25
C ALA A 105 -15.37 17.09 6.53
N ARG A 106 -15.44 17.98 5.53
CA ARG A 106 -15.67 19.42 5.72
C ARG A 106 -16.93 19.94 5.07
N VAL A 107 -17.34 19.41 3.93
CA VAL A 107 -18.50 19.90 3.16
C VAL A 107 -19.74 19.07 3.45
N ALA A 108 -19.63 17.75 3.51
CA ALA A 108 -20.75 16.86 3.74
C ALA A 108 -21.38 17.07 5.12
N SER A 109 -22.73 17.09 5.16
CA SER A 109 -23.44 17.20 6.44
C SER A 109 -23.19 15.97 7.33
N PRO A 110 -23.21 16.13 8.66
CA PRO A 110 -22.86 15.06 9.61
C PRO A 110 -23.64 13.75 9.39
N ARG A 111 -24.91 13.85 8.93
CA ARG A 111 -25.77 12.69 8.65
C ARG A 111 -25.29 11.83 7.48
N TRP A 112 -24.63 12.44 6.47
CA TRP A 112 -24.17 11.75 5.26
C TRP A 112 -22.74 11.18 5.39
N ARG A 113 -21.95 11.67 6.34
CA ARG A 113 -20.56 11.23 6.53
C ARG A 113 -20.43 9.72 6.71
N PRO A 114 -21.21 9.04 7.56
CA PRO A 114 -21.10 7.58 7.72
C PRO A 114 -21.41 6.83 6.42
N LEU A 115 -22.41 7.31 5.65
CA LEU A 115 -22.75 6.71 4.36
C LEU A 115 -21.61 6.87 3.34
N LEU A 116 -20.99 8.06 3.27
CA LEU A 116 -19.88 8.31 2.37
C LEU A 116 -18.66 7.44 2.72
N VAL A 117 -18.37 7.28 4.03
CA VAL A 117 -17.31 6.35 4.48
C VAL A 117 -17.67 4.91 4.07
N ALA A 118 -18.91 4.48 4.28
CA ALA A 118 -19.36 3.15 3.87
C ALA A 118 -19.23 2.94 2.36
N LEU A 119 -19.59 3.94 1.55
CA LEU A 119 -19.44 3.88 0.08
C LEU A 119 -17.98 3.76 -0.36
N VAL A 120 -17.06 4.48 0.28
CA VAL A 120 -15.62 4.36 0.00
C VAL A 120 -15.09 2.98 0.41
N LEU A 121 -15.63 2.38 1.48
CA LEU A 121 -15.23 1.06 1.96
C LEU A 121 -15.88 -0.08 1.18
N THR A 122 -17.03 0.13 0.54
CA THR A 122 -17.77 -0.90 -0.20
C THR A 122 -16.90 -1.70 -1.19
N PRO A 123 -16.00 -1.07 -1.99
CA PRO A 123 -15.12 -1.82 -2.87
C PRO A 123 -14.18 -2.80 -2.15
N LEU A 124 -13.87 -2.58 -0.87
CA LEU A 124 -12.99 -3.48 -0.12
C LEU A 124 -13.64 -4.82 0.21
N TRP A 125 -14.98 -4.88 0.26
CA TRP A 125 -15.72 -6.11 0.52
C TRP A 125 -15.87 -7.01 -0.72
N ALA A 126 -15.75 -6.43 -1.92
CA ALA A 126 -15.75 -7.21 -3.15
C ALA A 126 -14.42 -7.95 -3.32
N SER A 127 -14.49 -9.18 -3.85
CA SER A 127 -13.29 -9.96 -4.15
C SER A 127 -12.34 -9.19 -5.06
N TYR A 128 -11.04 -9.28 -4.74
CA TYR A 128 -9.99 -8.66 -5.53
C TYR A 128 -10.06 -9.04 -7.02
N LEU A 129 -10.14 -10.34 -7.31
CA LEU A 129 -10.22 -10.85 -8.68
C LEU A 129 -11.45 -10.34 -9.42
N VAL A 130 -12.62 -10.31 -8.78
CA VAL A 130 -13.85 -9.80 -9.39
C VAL A 130 -13.67 -8.36 -9.84
N LYS A 131 -13.08 -7.52 -9.01
CA LYS A 131 -12.78 -6.11 -9.35
C LYS A 131 -11.84 -6.00 -10.55
N VAL A 132 -10.77 -6.78 -10.58
CA VAL A 132 -9.79 -6.73 -11.68
C VAL A 132 -10.41 -7.22 -12.99
N TYR A 133 -11.22 -8.28 -12.96
CA TYR A 133 -11.95 -8.73 -14.16
C TYR A 133 -13.02 -7.74 -14.61
N ALA A 134 -13.71 -7.06 -13.69
CA ALA A 134 -14.63 -5.99 -14.04
C ALA A 134 -13.90 -4.84 -14.77
N TRP A 135 -12.73 -4.43 -14.25
CA TRP A 135 -11.87 -3.46 -14.91
C TRP A 135 -11.37 -3.94 -16.28
N ARG A 136 -11.02 -5.22 -16.40
CA ARG A 136 -10.66 -5.81 -17.69
C ARG A 136 -11.79 -5.66 -18.72
N ALA A 137 -13.03 -5.95 -18.33
CA ALA A 137 -14.19 -5.77 -19.21
C ALA A 137 -14.43 -4.28 -19.56
N MET A 138 -14.28 -3.38 -18.60
CA MET A 138 -14.43 -1.93 -18.81
C MET A 138 -13.37 -1.33 -19.74
N LEU A 139 -12.12 -1.83 -19.64
CA LEU A 139 -10.96 -1.36 -20.41
C LEU A 139 -10.87 -1.97 -21.81
N GLN A 140 -11.76 -2.88 -22.20
CA GLN A 140 -11.73 -3.51 -23.51
C GLN A 140 -11.73 -2.45 -24.64
N PRO A 141 -10.77 -2.50 -25.61
CA PRO A 141 -10.56 -1.39 -26.53
C PRO A 141 -11.76 -1.06 -27.42
N GLU A 142 -12.47 -2.09 -27.91
CA GLU A 142 -13.56 -1.91 -28.86
C GLU A 142 -14.94 -1.85 -28.19
N ASN A 143 -15.22 -2.77 -27.27
CA ASN A 143 -16.54 -2.96 -26.66
C ASN A 143 -16.56 -2.63 -25.16
N GLY A 144 -15.53 -2.02 -24.62
CA GLY A 144 -15.47 -1.65 -23.20
C GLY A 144 -16.35 -0.47 -22.88
N VAL A 145 -16.86 -0.43 -21.65
CA VAL A 145 -17.69 0.68 -21.17
C VAL A 145 -16.98 2.03 -21.30
N ILE A 146 -15.66 2.06 -21.03
CA ILE A 146 -14.86 3.27 -21.16
C ILE A 146 -14.77 3.71 -22.62
N SER A 147 -14.56 2.78 -23.55
CA SER A 147 -14.53 3.07 -24.97
C SER A 147 -15.89 3.60 -25.46
N TRP A 148 -16.98 3.01 -25.00
CA TRP A 148 -18.34 3.48 -25.33
C TRP A 148 -18.58 4.92 -24.85
N PHE A 149 -18.13 5.29 -23.63
CA PHE A 149 -18.24 6.67 -23.14
C PHE A 149 -17.37 7.68 -23.89
N LEU A 150 -16.21 7.24 -24.41
CA LEU A 150 -15.26 8.11 -25.12
C LEU A 150 -15.55 8.24 -26.60
N GLN A 151 -16.31 7.30 -27.19
CA GLN A 151 -16.66 7.27 -28.62
C GLN A 151 -17.31 8.55 -29.14
N PRO A 152 -18.27 9.21 -28.41
CA PRO A 152 -18.86 10.49 -28.89
C PRO A 152 -17.83 11.62 -29.03
N PHE A 153 -16.68 11.53 -28.35
CA PHE A 153 -15.58 12.50 -28.42
C PHE A 153 -14.50 12.10 -29.43
N GLY A 154 -14.73 11.04 -30.23
CA GLY A 154 -13.74 10.51 -31.16
C GLY A 154 -12.52 9.85 -30.50
N LEU A 155 -12.62 9.50 -29.22
CA LEU A 155 -11.55 8.90 -28.44
C LEU A 155 -11.82 7.40 -28.23
N SER A 156 -10.76 6.59 -28.29
CA SER A 156 -10.80 5.19 -27.88
C SER A 156 -10.43 5.03 -26.41
N GLY A 157 -10.95 3.99 -25.78
CA GLY A 157 -10.55 3.65 -24.40
C GLY A 157 -9.05 3.35 -24.31
N PRO A 158 -8.46 3.46 -23.10
CA PRO A 158 -7.02 3.28 -22.89
C PRO A 158 -6.54 1.85 -23.18
N GLY A 159 -7.45 0.89 -23.27
CA GLY A 159 -7.12 -0.50 -23.52
C GLY A 159 -6.31 -1.16 -22.41
N TYR A 160 -5.71 -2.29 -22.76
CA TYR A 160 -4.80 -3.03 -21.86
C TYR A 160 -3.39 -2.48 -21.96
N GLY A 161 -2.64 -2.58 -20.88
CA GLY A 161 -1.26 -2.13 -20.82
C GLY A 161 -0.96 -1.24 -19.63
N PHE A 162 0.03 -0.39 -19.77
CA PHE A 162 0.51 0.48 -18.67
C PHE A 162 -0.61 1.34 -18.07
N VAL A 163 -1.38 2.03 -18.92
CA VAL A 163 -2.49 2.88 -18.47
C VAL A 163 -3.59 2.05 -17.80
N GLY A 164 -3.92 0.88 -18.36
CA GLY A 164 -4.89 -0.04 -17.78
C GLY A 164 -4.51 -0.50 -16.38
N ILE A 165 -3.22 -0.83 -16.16
CA ILE A 165 -2.69 -1.19 -14.83
C ILE A 165 -2.85 -0.01 -13.86
N VAL A 166 -2.37 1.19 -14.25
CA VAL A 166 -2.37 2.37 -13.38
C VAL A 166 -3.80 2.74 -12.96
N VAL A 167 -4.74 2.79 -13.89
CA VAL A 167 -6.14 3.13 -13.60
C VAL A 167 -6.78 2.08 -12.69
N THR A 168 -6.59 0.80 -12.99
CA THR A 168 -7.14 -0.29 -12.18
C THR A 168 -6.59 -0.29 -10.76
N LEU A 169 -5.27 -0.18 -10.59
CA LEU A 169 -4.63 -0.13 -9.27
C LEU A 169 -5.03 1.14 -8.50
N THR A 170 -5.15 2.28 -9.17
CA THR A 170 -5.62 3.51 -8.53
C THR A 170 -7.01 3.32 -7.91
N TYR A 171 -7.95 2.70 -8.65
CA TYR A 171 -9.27 2.38 -8.10
C TYR A 171 -9.18 1.40 -6.93
N LEU A 172 -8.40 0.33 -7.07
CA LEU A 172 -8.29 -0.71 -6.04
C LEU A 172 -7.74 -0.16 -4.71
N TRP A 173 -6.76 0.73 -4.77
CA TRP A 173 -6.06 1.23 -3.60
C TRP A 173 -6.55 2.61 -3.13
N LEU A 174 -7.49 3.25 -3.85
CA LEU A 174 -8.06 4.54 -3.50
C LEU A 174 -8.59 4.60 -2.05
N PRO A 175 -9.32 3.61 -1.51
CA PRO A 175 -9.79 3.63 -0.13
C PRO A 175 -8.66 3.75 0.90
N TYR A 176 -7.52 3.11 0.65
CA TYR A 176 -6.35 3.16 1.54
C TYR A 176 -5.67 4.53 1.57
N MET A 177 -5.89 5.36 0.55
CA MET A 177 -5.45 6.75 0.53
C MET A 177 -6.50 7.68 1.16
N VAL A 178 -7.80 7.47 0.85
CA VAL A 178 -8.91 8.31 1.34
C VAL A 178 -9.04 8.26 2.85
N LEU A 179 -9.01 7.06 3.45
CA LEU A 179 -9.32 6.90 4.87
C LEU A 179 -8.34 7.61 5.82
N PRO A 180 -7.02 7.50 5.67
CA PRO A 180 -6.09 8.26 6.50
C PRO A 180 -6.24 9.77 6.34
N ILE A 181 -6.41 10.25 5.10
CA ILE A 181 -6.61 11.68 4.81
C ILE A 181 -7.90 12.18 5.45
N TYR A 182 -9.01 11.42 5.33
CA TYR A 182 -10.27 11.72 5.98
C TYR A 182 -10.12 11.79 7.51
N ALA A 183 -9.45 10.81 8.12
CA ALA A 183 -9.18 10.80 9.55
C ALA A 183 -8.35 12.01 10.00
N GLY A 184 -7.33 12.38 9.24
CA GLY A 184 -6.53 13.59 9.50
C GLY A 184 -7.36 14.88 9.41
N LEU A 185 -8.19 14.99 8.39
CA LEU A 185 -9.07 16.15 8.21
C LEU A 185 -10.12 16.26 9.31
N THR A 186 -10.66 15.16 9.81
CA THR A 186 -11.66 15.20 10.89
C THR A 186 -11.08 15.61 12.24
N ARG A 187 -9.78 15.37 12.46
CA ARG A 187 -9.08 15.80 13.69
C ARG A 187 -8.71 17.29 13.69
N LEU A 188 -8.73 17.97 12.55
CA LEU A 188 -8.39 19.40 12.44
C LEU A 188 -9.47 20.26 13.13
N PRO A 189 -9.16 21.08 14.17
CA PRO A 189 -10.12 21.93 14.84
C PRO A 189 -10.62 23.06 13.93
N ASN A 190 -11.91 23.37 13.99
CA ASN A 190 -12.46 24.50 13.22
C ASN A 190 -11.84 25.83 13.63
N SER A 191 -11.49 26.00 14.92
CA SER A 191 -10.84 27.21 15.44
C SER A 191 -9.57 27.60 14.69
N MET A 192 -8.82 26.62 14.12
CA MET A 192 -7.65 26.93 13.31
C MET A 192 -8.02 27.51 11.95
N LEU A 193 -9.15 27.07 11.38
CA LEU A 193 -9.64 27.59 10.10
C LEU A 193 -10.21 29.00 10.30
N ASP A 194 -10.96 29.21 11.41
CA ASP A 194 -11.55 30.50 11.79
C ASP A 194 -10.43 31.53 12.05
N ALA A 195 -9.41 31.18 12.85
CA ALA A 195 -8.26 32.01 13.10
C ALA A 195 -7.49 32.40 11.82
N SER A 196 -7.38 31.46 10.86
CA SER A 196 -6.76 31.76 9.55
C SER A 196 -7.61 32.75 8.75
N ALA A 197 -8.93 32.64 8.80
CA ALA A 197 -9.87 33.56 8.15
C ALA A 197 -9.82 34.95 8.80
N ASP A 198 -9.77 35.04 10.14
CA ASP A 198 -9.65 36.28 10.90
C ASP A 198 -8.37 37.05 10.56
N LEU A 199 -7.30 36.32 10.23
CA LEU A 199 -6.03 36.89 9.73
C LEU A 199 -6.08 37.27 8.23
N GLY A 200 -7.24 37.20 7.58
CA GLY A 200 -7.47 37.56 6.19
C GLY A 200 -6.90 36.57 5.16
N ALA A 201 -6.64 35.32 5.56
CA ALA A 201 -6.16 34.32 4.61
C ALA A 201 -7.29 33.88 3.67
N SER A 202 -7.02 33.85 2.37
CA SER A 202 -7.89 33.23 1.38
C SER A 202 -7.98 31.71 1.60
N GLY A 203 -9.08 31.06 1.17
CA GLY A 203 -9.26 29.62 1.30
C GLY A 203 -8.10 28.77 0.77
N GLY A 204 -7.49 29.18 -0.36
CA GLY A 204 -6.31 28.52 -0.91
C GLY A 204 -5.06 28.68 -0.02
N ARG A 205 -4.89 29.84 0.60
CA ARG A 205 -3.80 30.10 1.56
C ARG A 205 -4.01 29.28 2.84
N THR A 206 -5.22 29.26 3.39
CA THR A 206 -5.59 28.40 4.53
C THR A 206 -5.33 26.93 4.23
N PHE A 207 -5.76 26.45 3.06
CA PHE A 207 -5.52 25.07 2.66
C PHE A 207 -4.02 24.74 2.62
N ARG A 208 -3.19 25.57 1.96
CA ARG A 208 -1.76 25.31 1.80
C ARG A 208 -0.96 25.50 3.10
N SER A 209 -1.31 26.50 3.92
CA SER A 209 -0.50 26.88 5.08
C SER A 209 -0.99 26.29 6.41
N VAL A 210 -2.26 25.86 6.50
CA VAL A 210 -2.84 25.28 7.72
C VAL A 210 -3.22 23.82 7.48
N VAL A 211 -4.08 23.56 6.49
CA VAL A 211 -4.65 22.22 6.28
C VAL A 211 -3.57 21.23 5.84
N MET A 212 -2.82 21.54 4.78
CA MET A 212 -1.84 20.62 4.20
C MET A 212 -0.74 20.19 5.18
N PRO A 213 -0.10 21.07 5.96
CA PRO A 213 0.89 20.64 6.94
C PRO A 213 0.33 19.71 8.01
N ILE A 214 -0.89 19.96 8.47
CA ILE A 214 -1.53 19.14 9.52
C ILE A 214 -1.93 17.75 9.02
N ILE A 215 -2.42 17.65 7.76
CA ILE A 215 -2.81 16.36 7.19
C ILE A 215 -1.66 15.62 6.49
N PHE A 216 -0.48 16.25 6.38
CA PHE A 216 0.67 15.66 5.70
C PHE A 216 1.05 14.28 6.27
N PRO A 217 1.10 14.04 7.59
CA PRO A 217 1.31 12.71 8.13
C PRO A 217 0.27 11.68 7.66
N SER A 218 -0.99 12.09 7.55
CA SER A 218 -2.08 11.22 7.06
C SER A 218 -1.95 10.91 5.58
N ILE A 219 -1.51 11.88 4.75
CA ILE A 219 -1.19 11.67 3.34
C ILE A 219 -0.06 10.65 3.21
N VAL A 220 0.98 10.81 4.01
CA VAL A 220 2.12 9.90 4.04
C VAL A 220 1.68 8.49 4.43
N ALA A 221 0.86 8.34 5.47
CA ALA A 221 0.33 7.04 5.86
C ALA A 221 -0.45 6.36 4.72
N GLY A 222 -1.35 7.09 4.06
CA GLY A 222 -2.08 6.60 2.88
C GLY A 222 -1.15 6.21 1.73
N SER A 223 -0.11 7.02 1.48
CA SER A 223 0.85 6.77 0.40
C SER A 223 1.71 5.52 0.66
N VAL A 224 2.09 5.25 1.90
CA VAL A 224 2.82 4.01 2.28
C VAL A 224 2.00 2.78 1.91
N PHE A 225 0.70 2.74 2.25
CA PHE A 225 -0.17 1.62 1.90
C PHE A 225 -0.33 1.50 0.38
N THR A 226 -0.72 2.58 -0.29
CA THR A 226 -1.00 2.57 -1.73
C THR A 226 0.23 2.18 -2.54
N PHE A 227 1.39 2.73 -2.20
CA PHE A 227 2.66 2.43 -2.86
C PHE A 227 3.08 0.97 -2.64
N SER A 228 3.07 0.49 -1.39
CA SER A 228 3.49 -0.87 -1.06
C SER A 228 2.60 -1.93 -1.71
N LEU A 229 1.28 -1.74 -1.67
CA LEU A 229 0.31 -2.64 -2.29
C LEU A 229 0.46 -2.67 -3.82
N SER A 230 0.72 -1.51 -4.44
CA SER A 230 0.95 -1.43 -5.89
C SER A 230 2.25 -2.10 -6.30
N LEU A 231 3.31 -1.96 -5.50
CA LEU A 231 4.63 -2.53 -5.78
C LEU A 231 4.62 -4.06 -5.79
N GLY A 232 3.83 -4.67 -4.90
CA GLY A 232 3.69 -6.12 -4.76
C GLY A 232 2.64 -6.76 -5.67
N ASP A 233 1.90 -5.95 -6.45
CA ASP A 233 0.84 -6.48 -7.31
C ASP A 233 1.39 -7.24 -8.52
N TYR A 234 0.80 -8.41 -8.81
CA TYR A 234 1.07 -9.18 -10.03
C TYR A 234 -0.21 -9.54 -10.79
N ILE A 235 -1.32 -9.67 -10.08
CA ILE A 235 -2.59 -10.14 -10.64
C ILE A 235 -3.16 -9.10 -11.60
N THR A 236 -3.16 -7.82 -11.22
CA THR A 236 -3.63 -6.74 -12.08
C THR A 236 -2.79 -6.68 -13.35
N ALA A 237 -1.45 -6.73 -13.22
CA ALA A 237 -0.58 -6.73 -14.39
C ALA A 237 -0.83 -7.95 -15.30
N GLN A 238 -1.08 -9.13 -14.73
CA GLN A 238 -1.38 -10.33 -15.49
C GLN A 238 -2.71 -10.25 -16.24
N ILE A 239 -3.73 -9.60 -15.67
CA ILE A 239 -5.09 -9.59 -16.23
C ILE A 239 -5.32 -8.41 -17.17
N VAL A 240 -4.85 -7.20 -16.82
CA VAL A 240 -5.08 -5.96 -17.58
C VAL A 240 -3.80 -5.36 -18.17
N GLY A 241 -2.64 -5.94 -17.89
CA GLY A 241 -1.35 -5.41 -18.33
C GLY A 241 -1.01 -5.68 -19.81
N GLY A 242 -1.73 -6.56 -20.49
CA GLY A 242 -1.38 -6.96 -21.85
C GLY A 242 0.03 -7.57 -21.92
N LYS A 243 0.95 -6.86 -22.55
CA LYS A 243 2.37 -7.27 -22.65
C LYS A 243 3.24 -6.73 -21.51
N ILE A 244 2.65 -5.96 -20.59
CA ILE A 244 3.37 -5.33 -19.49
C ILE A 244 3.45 -6.28 -18.31
N THR A 245 4.66 -6.55 -17.83
CA THR A 245 4.94 -7.34 -16.65
C THR A 245 5.48 -6.47 -15.52
N MET A 246 5.18 -6.82 -14.28
CA MET A 246 5.71 -6.21 -13.07
C MET A 246 6.61 -7.21 -12.31
N LEU A 247 7.31 -6.74 -11.29
CA LEU A 247 8.20 -7.60 -10.48
C LEU A 247 7.46 -8.81 -9.90
N GLY A 248 6.24 -8.63 -9.43
CA GLY A 248 5.42 -9.71 -8.92
C GLY A 248 5.15 -10.83 -9.95
N ASN A 249 5.02 -10.48 -11.25
CA ASN A 249 4.88 -11.49 -12.31
C ASN A 249 6.17 -12.28 -12.52
N VAL A 250 7.34 -11.62 -12.41
CA VAL A 250 8.64 -12.32 -12.50
C VAL A 250 8.76 -13.32 -11.35
N VAL A 251 8.43 -12.92 -10.12
CA VAL A 251 8.42 -13.83 -8.97
C VAL A 251 7.47 -15.00 -9.23
N GLN A 252 6.24 -14.71 -9.63
CA GLN A 252 5.18 -15.72 -9.85
C GLN A 252 5.56 -16.73 -10.95
N THR A 253 6.27 -16.32 -11.99
CA THR A 253 6.67 -17.23 -13.08
C THR A 253 7.93 -18.01 -12.76
N THR A 254 8.82 -17.49 -11.92
CA THR A 254 10.13 -18.11 -11.66
C THR A 254 10.18 -18.94 -10.36
N TYR A 255 9.21 -18.78 -9.43
CA TYR A 255 9.29 -19.45 -8.13
C TYR A 255 9.29 -21.00 -8.21
N VAL A 256 8.67 -21.58 -9.22
CA VAL A 256 8.63 -23.03 -9.42
C VAL A 256 9.94 -23.56 -10.01
N THR A 257 10.56 -22.83 -10.91
CA THR A 257 11.76 -23.24 -11.66
C THR A 257 13.07 -22.83 -10.99
N ASN A 258 13.09 -21.64 -10.39
CA ASN A 258 14.28 -21.09 -9.73
C ASN A 258 13.88 -20.27 -8.48
N LEU A 259 13.62 -20.98 -7.39
CA LEU A 259 13.22 -20.37 -6.11
C LEU A 259 14.23 -19.34 -5.59
N PRO A 260 15.57 -19.55 -5.62
CA PRO A 260 16.54 -18.55 -5.21
C PRO A 260 16.48 -17.25 -6.01
N PHE A 261 16.33 -17.35 -7.32
CA PHE A 261 16.17 -16.17 -8.16
C PHE A 261 14.86 -15.44 -7.89
N ALA A 262 13.74 -16.17 -7.76
CA ALA A 262 12.45 -15.60 -7.39
C ALA A 262 12.52 -14.88 -6.03
N ALA A 263 13.22 -15.47 -5.04
CA ALA A 263 13.46 -14.87 -3.73
C ALA A 263 14.29 -13.57 -3.82
N ALA A 264 15.33 -13.56 -4.66
CA ALA A 264 16.13 -12.36 -4.89
C ALA A 264 15.29 -11.23 -5.52
N VAL A 265 14.46 -11.55 -6.52
CA VAL A 265 13.53 -10.58 -7.13
C VAL A 265 12.51 -10.09 -6.12
N ALA A 266 11.93 -10.97 -5.27
CA ALA A 266 10.96 -10.62 -4.24
C ALA A 266 11.55 -9.73 -3.13
N THR A 267 12.86 -9.78 -2.91
CA THR A 267 13.54 -8.90 -1.96
C THR A 267 13.55 -7.43 -2.41
N ILE A 268 13.54 -7.17 -3.72
CA ILE A 268 13.65 -5.80 -4.27
C ILE A 268 12.48 -4.91 -3.83
N PRO A 269 11.20 -5.29 -4.00
CA PRO A 269 10.08 -4.52 -3.47
C PRO A 269 10.19 -4.25 -1.97
N VAL A 270 10.63 -5.23 -1.18
CA VAL A 270 10.81 -5.07 0.28
C VAL A 270 11.84 -4.00 0.58
N VAL A 271 13.00 -4.04 -0.07
CA VAL A 271 14.05 -3.02 0.09
C VAL A 271 13.55 -1.64 -0.33
N ILE A 272 12.83 -1.54 -1.45
CA ILE A 272 12.27 -0.27 -1.93
C ILE A 272 11.28 0.32 -0.91
N VAL A 273 10.38 -0.50 -0.34
CA VAL A 273 9.44 -0.06 0.70
C VAL A 273 10.17 0.37 1.95
N LEU A 274 11.21 -0.36 2.38
CA LEU A 274 12.03 0.04 3.53
C LEU A 274 12.73 1.38 3.29
N LEU A 275 13.30 1.59 2.11
CA LEU A 275 13.91 2.88 1.74
C LEU A 275 12.87 4.00 1.71
N TYR A 276 11.68 3.73 1.20
CA TYR A 276 10.56 4.67 1.21
C TYR A 276 10.16 5.05 2.64
N LEU A 277 9.99 4.07 3.54
CA LEU A 277 9.69 4.31 4.96
C LEU A 277 10.80 5.10 5.67
N LEU A 278 12.06 4.82 5.38
CA LEU A 278 13.20 5.58 5.93
C LEU A 278 13.20 7.03 5.44
N ALA A 279 12.90 7.26 4.16
CA ALA A 279 12.78 8.61 3.59
C ALA A 279 11.63 9.39 4.25
N VAL A 280 10.48 8.74 4.43
CA VAL A 280 9.31 9.29 5.12
C VAL A 280 9.61 9.60 6.59
N ARG A 281 10.29 8.71 7.30
CA ARG A 281 10.69 8.94 8.70
C ARG A 281 11.54 10.21 8.84
N ARG A 282 12.48 10.42 7.91
CA ARG A 282 13.33 11.64 7.92
C ARG A 282 12.56 12.94 7.71
N SER A 283 11.38 12.90 7.10
CA SER A 283 10.53 14.09 6.92
C SER A 283 9.75 14.50 8.19
N GLY A 284 9.90 13.77 9.33
CA GLY A 284 9.16 14.01 10.57
C GLY A 284 7.66 13.67 10.48
N ALA A 285 7.21 13.11 9.37
CA ALA A 285 5.79 12.83 9.16
C ALA A 285 5.24 11.71 10.05
N LEU A 286 6.12 10.83 10.56
CA LEU A 286 5.74 9.72 11.44
C LEU A 286 5.73 10.10 12.92
N ASP A 287 6.36 11.20 13.32
CA ASP A 287 6.46 11.62 14.72
C ASP A 287 5.12 12.17 15.25
N ASN A 288 4.17 12.44 14.36
CA ASN A 288 2.84 13.01 14.67
C ASN A 288 1.67 12.05 14.35
N LEU A 289 1.93 10.77 14.10
CA LEU A 289 0.92 9.72 13.96
C LEU A 289 0.61 9.08 15.31
#